data_7e9b6eb74a8aa39b65458c5425db0ccf
#
_entry.id   7e9b6eb74a8aa39b65458c5425db0ccf
#
_cell.length_a   1.000
_cell.length_b   1.000
_cell.length_c   1.000
_cell.angle_alpha   90.00
_cell.angle_beta   90.00
_cell.angle_gamma   90.00
#
_symmetry.space_group_name_H-M   'P 1'
#
loop_
_entity.id
_entity.type
_entity.pdbx_description
1 polymer ?
#
loop_
_entity_poly.entity_id
_entity_poly.type
_entity_poly.pdbx_seq_one_letter_code
_entity_poly.pdbx_strand_id
1 'polypeptide(L)'
;EMSGSAKGVTAAKSRGRKYIRNRGYGGAVRTSAQASVKAIFKQLSQAWKNLTNAQILAWNQLALTQAGKSVLGTSAKISGANLFTRLNYWVVYCGGDVMQNPPVLQGVEAPTEAVITLTPTKFTFELEGEPAGAENLRLIVQASAPQSNGISRAYSKASQIGEPLAAASEV
;
A
#
# COMPACT_ATOMS: atom_id res chain seq x y z
N GLU A 1 23.74 20.43 -20.00
CA GLU A 1 22.79 19.67 -19.15
C GLU A 1 21.52 20.49 -18.97
N MET A 2 20.37 19.97 -19.41
CA MET A 2 19.09 20.63 -19.15
C MET A 2 18.51 20.09 -17.86
N SER A 3 18.59 20.86 -16.78
CA SER A 3 17.82 20.62 -15.56
C SER A 3 17.37 21.96 -15.00
N GLY A 4 16.16 22.04 -14.50
CA GLY A 4 15.61 23.26 -13.92
C GLY A 4 14.15 23.51 -14.33
N SER A 5 13.58 24.60 -13.83
CA SER A 5 12.19 25.01 -14.11
C SER A 5 12.16 26.42 -14.69
N ALA A 6 11.45 26.59 -15.78
CA ALA A 6 11.20 27.89 -16.40
C ALA A 6 9.76 27.97 -16.90
N LYS A 7 9.07 29.09 -16.64
CA LYS A 7 7.75 29.43 -17.20
C LYS A 7 6.73 28.28 -17.22
N GLY A 8 6.57 27.60 -16.08
CA GLY A 8 5.58 26.51 -15.98
C GLY A 8 6.03 25.15 -16.47
N VAL A 9 7.26 25.01 -16.93
CA VAL A 9 7.84 23.75 -17.40
C VAL A 9 9.03 23.38 -16.54
N THR A 10 9.13 22.10 -16.18
CA THR A 10 10.29 21.54 -15.47
C THR A 10 10.97 20.50 -16.33
N ALA A 11 12.25 20.70 -16.61
CA ALA A 11 13.12 19.70 -17.23
C ALA A 11 13.89 18.95 -16.12
N ALA A 12 13.88 17.63 -16.16
CA ALA A 12 14.58 16.81 -15.18
C ALA A 12 15.11 15.53 -15.83
N LYS A 13 16.03 14.84 -15.10
CA LYS A 13 16.57 13.57 -15.50
C LYS A 13 16.23 12.53 -14.41
N SER A 14 15.67 11.40 -14.82
CA SER A 14 15.41 10.27 -13.92
C SER A 14 15.88 8.98 -14.57
N ARG A 15 16.67 8.20 -13.84
CA ARG A 15 17.20 6.91 -14.32
C ARG A 15 17.86 6.97 -15.69
N GLY A 16 18.62 8.03 -15.96
CA GLY A 16 19.31 8.23 -17.24
C GLY A 16 18.46 8.88 -18.35
N ARG A 17 17.16 8.99 -18.20
CA ARG A 17 16.25 9.58 -19.19
C ARG A 17 15.94 11.04 -18.86
N LYS A 18 16.05 11.90 -19.86
CA LYS A 18 15.61 13.30 -19.77
C LYS A 18 14.10 13.35 -20.02
N TYR A 19 13.38 14.13 -19.24
CA TYR A 19 11.96 14.38 -19.46
C TYR A 19 11.60 15.83 -19.16
N ILE A 20 10.54 16.27 -19.81
CA ILE A 20 9.95 17.59 -19.62
C ILE A 20 8.54 17.38 -19.11
N ARG A 21 8.14 18.08 -18.07
CA ARG A 21 6.79 18.06 -17.53
C ARG A 21 6.28 19.46 -17.24
N ASN A 22 4.98 19.64 -17.31
CA ASN A 22 4.37 20.87 -16.82
C ASN A 22 4.58 20.98 -15.31
N ARG A 23 4.90 22.16 -14.83
CA ARG A 23 5.00 22.45 -13.41
C ARG A 23 3.60 22.42 -12.83
N GLY A 24 3.27 21.34 -12.08
CA GLY A 24 2.05 21.29 -11.30
C GLY A 24 2.15 22.28 -10.15
N TYR A 25 1.28 23.27 -10.14
CA TYR A 25 1.07 24.07 -8.94
C TYR A 25 0.40 23.15 -7.92
N GLY A 26 0.98 23.07 -6.73
CA GLY A 26 0.46 22.24 -5.66
C GLY A 26 -1.02 22.51 -5.46
N GLY A 27 -1.83 21.54 -5.83
CA GLY A 27 -3.26 21.68 -5.87
C GLY A 27 -3.86 21.97 -4.50
N ALA A 28 -4.92 22.69 -4.58
CA ALA A 28 -5.83 23.10 -3.56
C ALA A 28 -6.25 21.96 -2.58
N VAL A 29 -7.06 22.31 -1.68
CA VAL A 29 -7.83 21.54 -0.67
C VAL A 29 -7.53 20.03 -0.66
N ARG A 30 -6.80 19.60 0.35
CA ARG A 30 -6.52 18.18 0.62
C ARG A 30 -7.70 17.58 1.36
N THR A 31 -8.16 16.43 0.90
CA THR A 31 -9.16 15.67 1.64
C THR A 31 -8.55 15.10 2.92
N SER A 32 -9.38 14.80 3.93
CA SER A 32 -8.94 14.15 5.17
C SER A 32 -8.20 12.83 4.90
N ALA A 33 -8.69 12.01 3.97
CA ALA A 33 -8.05 10.78 3.55
C ALA A 33 -6.64 11.00 2.98
N GLN A 34 -6.45 12.02 2.14
CA GLN A 34 -5.13 12.40 1.64
C GLN A 34 -4.19 12.87 2.75
N ALA A 35 -4.71 13.56 3.76
CA ALA A 35 -3.93 14.00 4.91
C ALA A 35 -3.47 12.80 5.75
N SER A 36 -4.35 11.83 6.01
CA SER A 36 -4.03 10.60 6.74
C SER A 36 -2.95 9.78 6.03
N VAL A 37 -3.10 9.54 4.74
CA VAL A 37 -2.08 8.84 3.93
C VAL A 37 -0.72 9.54 4.00
N LYS A 38 -0.71 10.88 3.88
CA LYS A 38 0.53 11.66 3.99
C LYS A 38 1.16 11.58 5.36
N ALA A 39 0.37 11.56 6.43
CA ALA A 39 0.87 11.42 7.79
C ALA A 39 1.60 10.09 7.97
N ILE A 40 1.03 8.98 7.49
CA ILE A 40 1.67 7.67 7.51
C ILE A 40 2.99 7.69 6.72
N PHE A 41 3.01 8.19 5.49
CA PHE A 41 4.25 8.27 4.70
C PHE A 41 5.32 9.13 5.36
N LYS A 42 4.94 10.24 6.01
CA LYS A 42 5.87 11.07 6.78
C LYS A 42 6.46 10.30 7.95
N GLN A 43 5.63 9.60 8.73
CA GLN A 43 6.05 8.76 9.85
C GLN A 43 7.04 7.68 9.38
N LEU A 44 6.71 6.95 8.31
CA LEU A 44 7.57 5.89 7.76
C LEU A 44 8.90 6.43 7.22
N SER A 45 8.88 7.59 6.57
CA SER A 45 10.12 8.23 6.10
C SER A 45 11.03 8.64 7.26
N GLN A 46 10.48 9.08 8.38
CA GLN A 46 11.25 9.40 9.58
C GLN A 46 11.77 8.12 10.25
N ALA A 47 10.93 7.09 10.36
CA ALA A 47 11.32 5.80 10.92
C ALA A 47 12.48 5.17 10.12
N TRP A 48 12.43 5.20 8.79
CA TRP A 48 13.52 4.71 7.94
C TRP A 48 14.87 5.41 8.21
N LYS A 49 14.86 6.71 8.45
CA LYS A 49 16.08 7.48 8.77
C LYS A 49 16.69 7.11 10.11
N ASN A 50 15.86 6.62 11.04
CA ASN A 50 16.27 6.25 12.39
C ASN A 50 16.71 4.78 12.50
N LEU A 51 16.62 4.01 11.41
CA LEU A 51 17.08 2.62 11.38
C LEU A 51 18.63 2.56 11.48
N THR A 52 19.12 1.52 12.13
CA THR A 52 20.54 1.21 12.15
C THR A 52 21.01 0.71 10.78
N ASN A 53 22.32 0.82 10.51
CA ASN A 53 22.89 0.30 9.26
C ASN A 53 22.63 -1.21 9.08
N ALA A 54 22.65 -1.99 10.15
CA ALA A 54 22.34 -3.42 10.10
C ALA A 54 20.89 -3.67 9.65
N GLN A 55 19.93 -2.91 10.17
CA GLN A 55 18.52 -2.99 9.77
C GLN A 55 18.33 -2.58 8.31
N ILE A 56 18.96 -1.49 7.88
CA ILE A 56 18.92 -1.05 6.47
C ILE A 56 19.47 -2.13 5.54
N LEU A 57 20.58 -2.77 5.89
CA LEU A 57 21.15 -3.87 5.11
C LEU A 57 20.21 -5.07 5.05
N ALA A 58 19.59 -5.46 6.17
CA ALA A 58 18.62 -6.55 6.22
C ALA A 58 17.40 -6.28 5.34
N TRP A 59 16.87 -5.06 5.35
CA TRP A 59 15.78 -4.64 4.45
C TRP A 59 16.20 -4.65 2.97
N ASN A 60 17.42 -4.23 2.66
CA ASN A 60 17.93 -4.29 1.30
C ASN A 60 18.10 -5.74 0.82
N GLN A 61 18.56 -6.64 1.68
CA GLN A 61 18.69 -8.08 1.36
C GLN A 61 17.31 -8.70 1.09
N LEU A 62 16.32 -8.45 1.95
CA LEU A 62 14.95 -8.91 1.71
C LEU A 62 14.39 -8.34 0.39
N ALA A 63 14.69 -7.09 0.07
CA ALA A 63 14.22 -6.46 -1.17
C ALA A 63 14.77 -7.12 -2.44
N LEU A 64 15.95 -7.75 -2.39
CA LEU A 64 16.51 -8.48 -3.51
C LEU A 64 15.71 -9.74 -3.87
N THR A 65 15.00 -10.33 -2.90
CA THR A 65 14.13 -11.50 -3.11
C THR A 65 12.77 -11.13 -3.66
N GLN A 66 12.41 -9.84 -3.63
CA GLN A 66 11.09 -9.36 -4.04
C GLN A 66 11.11 -8.80 -5.46
N ALA A 67 10.21 -9.30 -6.30
CA ALA A 67 10.00 -8.75 -7.63
C ALA A 67 9.23 -7.43 -7.55
N GLY A 68 9.81 -6.38 -8.09
CA GLY A 68 9.11 -5.12 -8.35
C GLY A 68 8.44 -5.16 -9.73
N LYS A 69 7.25 -4.60 -9.86
CA LYS A 69 6.61 -4.39 -11.16
C LYS A 69 7.01 -3.01 -11.71
N SER A 70 7.62 -2.99 -12.88
CA SER A 70 7.80 -1.74 -13.64
C SER A 70 6.53 -1.45 -14.43
N VAL A 71 6.21 -0.17 -14.61
CA VAL A 71 5.12 0.29 -15.50
C VAL A 71 5.33 -0.20 -16.95
N LEU A 72 6.57 -0.45 -17.34
CA LEU A 72 6.94 -0.93 -18.68
C LEU A 72 7.05 -2.46 -18.77
N GLY A 73 6.54 -3.21 -17.79
CA GLY A 73 6.53 -4.67 -17.82
C GLY A 73 7.87 -5.35 -17.53
N THR A 74 8.96 -4.61 -17.40
CA THR A 74 10.26 -5.16 -17.02
C THR A 74 10.35 -5.34 -15.50
N SER A 75 10.80 -6.50 -15.04
CA SER A 75 11.06 -6.75 -13.62
C SER A 75 12.10 -5.76 -13.12
N ALA A 76 11.69 -4.82 -12.26
CA ALA A 76 12.61 -3.94 -11.57
C ALA A 76 12.77 -4.44 -10.13
N LYS A 77 14.01 -4.45 -9.63
CA LYS A 77 14.24 -4.72 -8.21
C LYS A 77 13.69 -3.56 -7.39
N ILE A 78 12.97 -3.87 -6.32
CA ILE A 78 12.51 -2.89 -5.35
C ILE A 78 13.68 -2.50 -4.43
N SER A 79 13.75 -1.25 -3.98
CA SER A 79 14.73 -0.86 -2.97
C SER A 79 14.24 -1.25 -1.57
N GLY A 80 15.17 -1.44 -0.61
CA GLY A 80 14.81 -1.73 0.78
C GLY A 80 13.90 -0.68 1.39
N ALA A 81 14.14 0.61 1.12
CA ALA A 81 13.28 1.70 1.58
C ALA A 81 11.85 1.61 1.03
N ASN A 82 11.70 1.23 -0.25
CA ASN A 82 10.39 1.06 -0.84
C ASN A 82 9.66 -0.18 -0.26
N LEU A 83 10.40 -1.27 -0.03
CA LEU A 83 9.84 -2.47 0.60
C LEU A 83 9.42 -2.17 2.05
N PHE A 84 10.28 -1.50 2.83
CA PHE A 84 9.98 -1.04 4.18
C PHE A 84 8.69 -0.21 4.21
N THR A 85 8.59 0.78 3.34
CA THR A 85 7.40 1.65 3.26
C THR A 85 6.16 0.85 2.84
N ARG A 86 6.30 -0.07 1.89
CA ARG A 86 5.18 -0.88 1.39
C ARG A 86 4.59 -1.78 2.47
N LEU A 87 5.43 -2.47 3.25
CA LEU A 87 4.97 -3.39 4.29
C LEU A 87 4.47 -2.63 5.52
N ASN A 88 5.24 -1.67 6.01
CA ASN A 88 4.86 -0.89 7.18
C ASN A 88 3.65 0.03 6.96
N TYR A 89 3.34 0.41 5.72
CA TYR A 89 2.16 1.22 5.44
C TYR A 89 0.89 0.53 5.95
N TRP A 90 0.72 -0.74 5.63
CA TRP A 90 -0.47 -1.50 6.05
C TRP A 90 -0.48 -1.76 7.55
N VAL A 91 0.67 -2.02 8.16
CA VAL A 91 0.79 -2.21 9.61
C VAL A 91 0.32 -0.95 10.36
N VAL A 92 0.88 0.22 9.99
CA VAL A 92 0.50 1.50 10.62
C VAL A 92 -0.95 1.88 10.29
N TYR A 93 -1.41 1.60 9.08
CA TYR A 93 -2.78 1.85 8.68
C TYR A 93 -3.79 1.05 9.51
N CYS A 94 -3.44 -0.17 9.91
CA CYS A 94 -4.22 -1.03 10.81
C CYS A 94 -3.98 -0.76 12.30
N GLY A 95 -3.26 0.33 12.65
CA GLY A 95 -3.01 0.72 14.03
C GLY A 95 -1.86 -0.01 14.72
N GLY A 96 -1.04 -0.75 13.98
CA GLY A 96 0.16 -1.42 14.51
C GLY A 96 1.40 -0.53 14.52
N ASP A 97 2.43 -0.99 15.21
CA ASP A 97 3.71 -0.32 15.31
C ASP A 97 4.60 -0.55 14.10
N VAL A 98 5.48 0.40 13.81
CA VAL A 98 6.43 0.28 12.70
C VAL A 98 7.43 -0.85 12.95
N MET A 99 7.49 -1.81 12.05
CA MET A 99 8.48 -2.90 12.08
C MET A 99 9.86 -2.34 11.70
N GLN A 100 10.79 -2.36 12.64
CA GLN A 100 12.17 -1.92 12.39
C GLN A 100 12.98 -2.99 11.66
N ASN A 101 12.78 -4.27 12.00
CA ASN A 101 13.42 -5.39 11.35
C ASN A 101 12.53 -5.96 10.24
N PRO A 102 13.11 -6.47 9.14
CA PRO A 102 12.32 -7.11 8.10
C PRO A 102 11.62 -8.35 8.66
N PRO A 103 10.33 -8.56 8.35
CA PRO A 103 9.60 -9.74 8.79
C PRO A 103 10.07 -10.98 8.05
N VAL A 104 9.93 -12.14 8.70
CA VAL A 104 9.99 -13.42 8.00
C VAL A 104 8.67 -13.56 7.24
N LEU A 105 8.75 -13.62 5.91
CA LEU A 105 7.58 -13.76 5.07
C LEU A 105 7.05 -15.20 5.19
N GLN A 106 5.95 -15.35 5.90
CA GLN A 106 5.20 -16.60 6.00
C GLN A 106 3.94 -16.50 5.14
N GLY A 107 3.56 -17.60 4.51
CA GLY A 107 2.26 -17.70 3.86
C GLY A 107 1.17 -17.67 4.93
N VAL A 108 0.12 -16.91 4.70
CA VAL A 108 -1.10 -16.96 5.50
C VAL A 108 -2.02 -17.97 4.81
N GLU A 109 -2.51 -18.94 5.56
CA GLU A 109 -3.52 -19.88 5.05
C GLU A 109 -4.79 -19.10 4.71
N ALA A 110 -5.40 -19.45 3.59
CA ALA A 110 -6.67 -18.86 3.22
C ALA A 110 -7.78 -19.40 4.13
N PRO A 111 -8.79 -18.59 4.50
CA PRO A 111 -9.97 -19.10 5.18
C PRO A 111 -10.63 -20.18 4.34
N THR A 112 -11.24 -21.15 4.99
CA THR A 112 -11.87 -22.29 4.33
C THR A 112 -13.11 -21.86 3.55
N GLU A 113 -13.88 -20.95 4.14
CA GLU A 113 -15.06 -20.37 3.53
C GLU A 113 -15.20 -18.89 3.87
N ALA A 114 -15.77 -18.12 2.96
CA ALA A 114 -16.11 -16.72 3.16
C ALA A 114 -17.57 -16.49 2.71
N VAL A 115 -18.46 -16.27 3.66
CA VAL A 115 -19.86 -15.99 3.38
C VAL A 115 -20.07 -14.48 3.36
N ILE A 116 -20.60 -13.98 2.25
CA ILE A 116 -20.91 -12.56 2.06
C ILE A 116 -22.40 -12.40 1.90
N THR A 117 -23.04 -11.71 2.83
CA THR A 117 -24.46 -11.39 2.75
C THR A 117 -24.66 -9.91 2.50
N LEU A 118 -25.34 -9.59 1.39
CA LEU A 118 -25.68 -8.23 0.98
C LEU A 118 -27.16 -7.99 1.17
N THR A 119 -27.49 -7.01 1.99
CA THR A 119 -28.85 -6.45 2.08
C THR A 119 -28.82 -4.99 1.59
N PRO A 120 -29.97 -4.37 1.27
CA PRO A 120 -30.00 -2.97 0.85
C PRO A 120 -29.38 -1.97 1.84
N THR A 121 -29.29 -2.36 3.11
CA THR A 121 -28.83 -1.49 4.20
C THR A 121 -27.61 -2.02 4.95
N LYS A 122 -27.25 -3.29 4.76
CA LYS A 122 -26.21 -3.94 5.54
C LYS A 122 -25.36 -4.89 4.67
N PHE A 123 -24.07 -4.85 4.89
CA PHE A 123 -23.10 -5.80 4.39
C PHE A 123 -22.58 -6.61 5.57
N THR A 124 -22.72 -7.93 5.54
CA THR A 124 -22.15 -8.84 6.54
C THR A 124 -21.14 -9.76 5.87
N PHE A 125 -20.07 -10.03 6.59
CA PHE A 125 -18.97 -10.84 6.14
C PHE A 125 -18.58 -11.81 7.27
N GLU A 126 -18.67 -13.11 6.99
CA GLU A 126 -18.32 -14.18 7.91
C GLU A 126 -17.19 -15.01 7.30
N LEU A 127 -16.15 -15.29 8.07
CA LEU A 127 -15.04 -16.14 7.68
C LEU A 127 -15.11 -17.43 8.49
N GLU A 128 -15.08 -18.58 7.81
CA GLU A 128 -14.92 -19.88 8.46
C GLU A 128 -13.48 -20.39 8.28
N GLY A 129 -12.99 -21.10 9.32
CA GLY A 129 -11.63 -21.62 9.34
C GLY A 129 -10.60 -20.51 9.55
N GLU A 130 -10.57 -19.98 10.77
CA GLU A 130 -9.59 -18.96 11.14
C GLU A 130 -8.15 -19.49 10.99
N PRO A 131 -7.30 -18.79 10.21
CA PRO A 131 -5.91 -19.19 10.11
C PRO A 131 -5.21 -19.04 11.47
N ALA A 132 -4.23 -19.88 11.73
CA ALA A 132 -3.42 -19.80 12.95
C ALA A 132 -2.82 -18.38 13.09
N GLY A 133 -3.01 -17.75 14.25
CA GLY A 133 -2.57 -16.37 14.48
C GLY A 133 -3.54 -15.30 13.97
N ALA A 134 -4.82 -15.63 13.79
CA ALA A 134 -5.85 -14.72 13.32
C ALA A 134 -5.98 -13.45 14.17
N GLU A 135 -5.63 -13.49 15.44
CA GLU A 135 -5.60 -12.32 16.33
C GLU A 135 -4.66 -11.20 15.84
N ASN A 136 -3.63 -11.56 15.10
CA ASN A 136 -2.66 -10.64 14.52
C ASN A 136 -3.01 -10.21 13.08
N LEU A 137 -4.03 -10.82 12.50
CA LEU A 137 -4.46 -10.49 11.14
C LEU A 137 -5.49 -9.36 11.15
N ARG A 138 -5.48 -8.60 10.08
CA ARG A 138 -6.47 -7.53 9.83
C ARG A 138 -7.07 -7.73 8.45
N LEU A 139 -8.38 -7.70 8.40
CA LEU A 139 -9.16 -7.80 7.18
C LEU A 139 -9.45 -6.40 6.63
N ILE A 140 -9.13 -6.17 5.38
CA ILE A 140 -9.46 -4.94 4.68
C ILE A 140 -10.47 -5.28 3.59
N VAL A 141 -11.69 -4.82 3.76
CA VAL A 141 -12.77 -5.03 2.79
C VAL A 141 -12.76 -3.89 1.76
N GLN A 142 -12.78 -4.27 0.49
CA GLN A 142 -12.86 -3.32 -0.61
C GLN A 142 -14.03 -3.68 -1.52
N ALA A 143 -14.81 -2.68 -1.89
CA ALA A 143 -15.86 -2.87 -2.89
C ALA A 143 -15.87 -1.72 -3.92
N SER A 144 -16.33 -2.02 -5.11
CA SER A 144 -16.62 -1.04 -6.14
C SER A 144 -18.09 -0.68 -6.13
N ALA A 145 -18.41 0.54 -6.51
CA ALA A 145 -19.80 0.88 -6.85
C ALA A 145 -20.30 -0.05 -7.97
N PRO A 146 -21.63 -0.26 -8.10
CA PRO A 146 -22.19 -1.03 -9.19
C PRO A 146 -21.63 -0.56 -10.53
N GLN A 147 -21.19 -1.51 -11.35
CA GLN A 147 -20.60 -1.24 -12.65
C GLN A 147 -21.58 -1.63 -13.76
N SER A 148 -21.51 -0.93 -14.89
CA SER A 148 -22.28 -1.29 -16.07
C SER A 148 -21.83 -2.62 -16.66
N ASN A 149 -22.74 -3.31 -17.35
CA ASN A 149 -22.44 -4.54 -18.05
C ASN A 149 -21.27 -4.35 -19.04
N GLY A 150 -20.36 -5.31 -19.06
CA GLY A 150 -19.18 -5.28 -19.93
C GLY A 150 -17.90 -4.74 -19.25
N ILE A 151 -17.94 -4.26 -18.02
CA ILE A 151 -16.75 -3.89 -17.27
C ILE A 151 -16.14 -5.14 -16.61
N SER A 152 -15.03 -5.64 -17.19
CA SER A 152 -14.31 -6.82 -16.68
C SER A 152 -13.32 -6.53 -15.54
N ARG A 153 -13.03 -5.26 -15.24
CA ARG A 153 -12.02 -4.84 -14.25
C ARG A 153 -12.58 -3.98 -13.14
N ALA A 154 -13.70 -4.41 -12.55
CA ALA A 154 -14.37 -3.69 -11.45
C ALA A 154 -13.45 -3.50 -10.22
N TYR A 155 -12.56 -4.47 -9.94
CA TYR A 155 -11.60 -4.40 -8.83
C TYR A 155 -10.67 -3.19 -8.89
N SER A 156 -10.36 -2.65 -10.07
CA SER A 156 -9.52 -1.45 -10.21
C SER A 156 -10.19 -0.18 -9.70
N LYS A 157 -11.50 -0.22 -9.51
CA LYS A 157 -12.32 0.87 -8.99
C LYS A 157 -12.79 0.61 -7.54
N ALA A 158 -12.38 -0.51 -6.96
CA ALA A 158 -12.72 -0.83 -5.59
C ALA A 158 -12.05 0.16 -4.63
N SER A 159 -12.81 0.63 -3.68
CA SER A 159 -12.37 1.44 -2.55
C SER A 159 -12.62 0.69 -1.25
N GLN A 160 -11.85 1.01 -0.24
CA GLN A 160 -12.04 0.42 1.08
C GLN A 160 -13.38 0.85 1.67
N ILE A 161 -14.07 -0.10 2.28
CA ILE A 161 -15.29 0.11 3.05
C ILE A 161 -14.96 -0.08 4.53
N GLY A 162 -15.25 0.95 5.33
CA GLY A 162 -15.02 0.90 6.77
C GLY A 162 -13.55 0.86 7.19
N GLU A 163 -13.34 0.55 8.46
CA GLU A 163 -12.02 0.39 9.06
C GLU A 163 -11.54 -1.06 8.96
N PRO A 164 -10.21 -1.30 9.09
CA PRO A 164 -9.70 -2.67 9.13
C PRO A 164 -10.27 -3.45 10.30
N LEU A 165 -10.84 -4.61 10.03
CA LEU A 165 -11.44 -5.49 11.03
C LEU A 165 -10.41 -6.48 11.57
N ALA A 166 -10.51 -6.86 12.85
CA ALA A 166 -9.78 -8.02 13.35
C ALA A 166 -10.34 -9.28 12.69
N ALA A 167 -9.49 -10.20 12.24
CA ALA A 167 -9.93 -11.41 11.55
C ALA A 167 -10.72 -12.35 12.46
N ALA A 168 -10.51 -12.25 13.78
CA ALA A 168 -11.18 -13.04 14.82
C ALA A 168 -12.40 -12.33 15.43
N SER A 169 -12.89 -11.19 14.88
CA SER A 169 -14.07 -10.51 15.41
C SER A 169 -15.30 -10.84 14.58
N GLU A 170 -16.30 -11.40 15.23
CA GLU A 170 -17.67 -11.42 14.71
C GLU A 170 -18.15 -9.97 14.53
N VAL A 171 -18.66 -9.63 13.37
CA VAL A 171 -19.23 -8.31 13.05
C VAL A 171 -20.72 -8.43 12.74
#